data_5ff0f197c454f967821e4d55becb2b35
#
_entry.id   5ff0f197c454f967821e4d55becb2b35
#
_cell.length_a   1.000
_cell.length_b   1.000
_cell.length_c   1.000
_cell.angle_alpha   90.00
_cell.angle_beta   90.00
_cell.angle_gamma   90.00
#
_symmetry.space_group_name_H-M   'P 1'
#
loop_
_entity.id
_entity.type
_entity.pdbx_description
1 polymer ?
#
loop_
_entity_poly.entity_id
_entity_poly.type
_entity_poly.pdbx_seq_one_letter_code
_entity_poly.pdbx_strand_id
1 'polypeptide(L)'
;GERCAQLPQVHLSSPKSAIGVDTEKCMLSGSVLGTAVLLDGITQRIEEELGRPATLVVTGGLAKYVIPLCRHPLTYDPELLLKGLALLYQLNAPQHERHHELRSDGERRRPRPAGRRPYNNGSSPRRRSHNNRRPRRDDEAKAG
;
A
#
# COMPACT_ATOMS: atom_id res chain seq x y z
N GLY A 1 -6.37 20.02 -16.93
CA GLY A 1 -7.14 21.06 -17.66
C GLY A 1 -6.77 22.49 -17.26
N GLU A 2 -6.33 22.72 -16.01
CA GLU A 2 -6.04 24.10 -15.51
C GLU A 2 -4.87 24.80 -16.20
N ARG A 3 -4.01 24.07 -16.91
CA ARG A 3 -2.83 24.61 -17.58
C ARG A 3 -2.99 24.82 -19.10
N CYS A 4 -4.12 24.42 -19.66
CA CYS A 4 -4.40 24.57 -21.10
C CYS A 4 -5.59 25.50 -21.27
N ALA A 5 -5.33 26.76 -21.55
CA ALA A 5 -6.38 27.79 -21.73
C ALA A 5 -7.36 27.54 -22.89
N GLN A 6 -7.04 26.62 -23.80
CA GLN A 6 -7.84 26.32 -25.01
C GLN A 6 -8.58 24.96 -24.92
N LEU A 7 -8.33 24.14 -23.90
CA LEU A 7 -8.99 22.84 -23.77
C LEU A 7 -10.08 22.90 -22.72
N PRO A 8 -11.28 22.43 -23.00
CA PRO A 8 -12.37 22.34 -22.02
C PRO A 8 -12.03 21.33 -20.91
N GLN A 9 -12.61 21.53 -19.74
CA GLN A 9 -12.62 20.50 -18.72
C GLN A 9 -13.56 19.38 -19.13
N VAL A 10 -13.02 18.15 -19.24
CA VAL A 10 -13.78 16.98 -19.66
C VAL A 10 -14.05 16.09 -18.49
N HIS A 11 -15.31 15.78 -18.22
CA HIS A 11 -15.70 14.78 -17.25
C HIS A 11 -15.59 13.39 -17.85
N LEU A 12 -14.81 12.50 -17.21
CA LEU A 12 -14.64 11.13 -17.71
C LEU A 12 -15.96 10.38 -17.70
N SER A 13 -16.35 9.89 -18.87
CA SER A 13 -17.51 9.05 -19.11
C SER A 13 -17.23 8.11 -20.26
N SER A 14 -17.96 7.02 -20.40
CA SER A 14 -17.82 6.14 -21.54
C SER A 14 -18.38 6.81 -22.81
N PRO A 15 -17.57 7.00 -23.87
CA PRO A 15 -18.03 7.61 -25.10
C PRO A 15 -19.04 6.70 -25.82
N LYS A 16 -20.08 7.30 -26.39
CA LYS A 16 -21.10 6.58 -27.17
C LYS A 16 -20.68 6.29 -28.62
N SER A 17 -19.69 7.01 -29.11
CA SER A 17 -19.21 6.93 -30.48
C SER A 17 -17.71 7.13 -30.54
N ALA A 18 -17.05 6.43 -31.46
CA ALA A 18 -15.62 6.63 -31.74
C ALA A 18 -15.35 7.98 -32.44
N ILE A 19 -16.31 8.45 -33.21
CA ILE A 19 -16.21 9.74 -33.92
C ILE A 19 -16.75 10.84 -33.01
N GLY A 20 -15.89 11.73 -32.57
CA GLY A 20 -16.28 12.90 -31.81
C GLY A 20 -16.72 14.04 -32.79
N VAL A 21 -17.83 14.68 -32.46
CA VAL A 21 -18.34 15.83 -33.23
C VAL A 21 -17.95 17.18 -32.63
N ASP A 22 -17.35 17.18 -31.46
CA ASP A 22 -16.81 18.33 -30.75
C ASP A 22 -15.52 17.94 -29.98
N THR A 23 -14.80 18.93 -29.47
CA THR A 23 -13.51 18.72 -28.80
C THR A 23 -13.64 17.80 -27.58
N GLU A 24 -14.70 17.94 -26.76
CA GLU A 24 -14.92 17.12 -25.62
C GLU A 24 -15.12 15.64 -25.97
N LYS A 25 -15.96 15.37 -26.99
CA LYS A 25 -16.21 14.00 -27.46
C LYS A 25 -14.99 13.39 -28.12
N CYS A 26 -14.17 14.18 -28.85
CA CYS A 26 -12.91 13.71 -29.39
C CYS A 26 -11.93 13.32 -28.29
N MET A 27 -11.83 14.12 -27.21
CA MET A 27 -10.98 13.84 -26.07
C MET A 27 -11.44 12.59 -25.31
N LEU A 28 -12.74 12.41 -25.10
CA LEU A 28 -13.30 11.21 -24.47
C LEU A 28 -13.08 9.96 -25.32
N SER A 29 -13.31 10.05 -26.62
CA SER A 29 -13.05 8.94 -27.53
C SER A 29 -11.58 8.54 -27.51
N GLY A 30 -10.67 9.49 -27.64
CA GLY A 30 -9.23 9.22 -27.61
C GLY A 30 -8.77 8.66 -26.28
N SER A 31 -9.21 9.24 -25.15
CA SER A 31 -8.72 8.86 -23.82
C SER A 31 -9.35 7.56 -23.32
N VAL A 32 -10.66 7.36 -23.46
CA VAL A 32 -11.36 6.23 -22.87
C VAL A 32 -11.49 5.06 -23.85
N LEU A 33 -12.04 5.30 -25.04
CA LEU A 33 -12.15 4.25 -26.05
C LEU A 33 -10.78 3.86 -26.60
N GLY A 34 -9.88 4.83 -26.82
CA GLY A 34 -8.50 4.55 -27.23
C GLY A 34 -7.78 3.63 -26.24
N THR A 35 -7.98 3.83 -24.93
CA THR A 35 -7.41 2.95 -23.90
C THR A 35 -8.02 1.54 -23.99
N ALA A 36 -9.33 1.41 -24.20
CA ALA A 36 -9.95 0.09 -24.35
C ALA A 36 -9.41 -0.66 -25.58
N VAL A 37 -9.28 0.02 -26.72
CA VAL A 37 -8.72 -0.56 -27.96
C VAL A 37 -7.26 -0.95 -27.77
N LEU A 38 -6.48 -0.14 -27.04
CA LEU A 38 -5.08 -0.44 -26.72
C LEU A 38 -4.98 -1.70 -25.84
N LEU A 39 -5.82 -1.84 -24.83
CA LEU A 39 -5.87 -3.02 -23.99
C LEU A 39 -6.22 -4.27 -24.81
N ASP A 40 -7.24 -4.21 -25.63
CA ASP A 40 -7.63 -5.34 -26.50
C ASP A 40 -6.49 -5.71 -27.46
N GLY A 41 -5.88 -4.72 -28.12
CA GLY A 41 -4.81 -4.97 -29.07
C GLY A 41 -3.53 -5.53 -28.45
N ILE A 42 -3.14 -5.04 -27.27
CA ILE A 42 -1.95 -5.58 -26.58
C ILE A 42 -2.20 -6.99 -26.05
N THR A 43 -3.42 -7.23 -25.55
CA THR A 43 -3.82 -8.56 -25.07
C THR A 43 -3.75 -9.58 -26.18
N GLN A 44 -4.33 -9.25 -27.34
CA GLN A 44 -4.29 -10.15 -28.50
C GLN A 44 -2.85 -10.51 -28.88
N ARG A 45 -1.95 -9.54 -28.93
CA ARG A 45 -0.53 -9.80 -29.24
C ARG A 45 0.15 -10.69 -28.23
N ILE A 46 -0.15 -10.48 -26.93
CA ILE A 46 0.38 -11.32 -25.85
C ILE A 46 -0.12 -12.78 -26.02
N GLU A 47 -1.40 -12.95 -26.32
CA GLU A 47 -1.99 -14.28 -26.53
C GLU A 47 -1.40 -14.99 -27.76
N GLU A 48 -1.16 -14.25 -28.84
CA GLU A 48 -0.47 -14.76 -30.04
C GLU A 48 0.95 -15.24 -29.71
N GLU A 49 1.71 -14.47 -28.91
CA GLU A 49 3.06 -14.85 -28.48
C GLU A 49 3.05 -16.04 -27.51
N LEU A 50 2.07 -16.11 -26.59
CA LEU A 50 1.92 -17.20 -25.63
C LEU A 50 1.38 -18.49 -26.24
N GLY A 51 0.73 -18.40 -27.42
CA GLY A 51 0.01 -19.53 -28.03
C GLY A 51 -1.18 -20.04 -27.26
N ARG A 52 -1.72 -19.25 -26.32
CA ARG A 52 -2.86 -19.59 -25.46
C ARG A 52 -3.55 -18.34 -24.90
N PRO A 53 -4.84 -18.44 -24.55
CA PRO A 53 -5.56 -17.34 -23.90
C PRO A 53 -4.91 -16.92 -22.57
N ALA A 54 -4.93 -15.63 -22.28
CA ALA A 54 -4.44 -15.03 -21.04
C ALA A 54 -5.60 -14.61 -20.13
N THR A 55 -5.43 -14.75 -18.82
CA THR A 55 -6.36 -14.18 -17.86
C THR A 55 -5.99 -12.73 -17.58
N LEU A 56 -6.91 -11.81 -17.93
CA LEU A 56 -6.71 -10.39 -17.70
C LEU A 56 -7.37 -9.96 -16.39
N VAL A 57 -6.56 -9.37 -15.53
CA VAL A 57 -7.05 -8.76 -14.29
C VAL A 57 -6.80 -7.25 -14.36
N VAL A 58 -7.85 -6.47 -14.12
CA VAL A 58 -7.82 -5.00 -14.17
C VAL A 58 -8.13 -4.45 -12.79
N THR A 59 -7.37 -3.44 -12.38
CA THR A 59 -7.58 -2.71 -11.12
C THR A 59 -7.50 -1.20 -11.36
N GLY A 60 -7.94 -0.43 -10.36
CA GLY A 60 -7.87 1.04 -10.39
C GLY A 60 -9.20 1.72 -10.64
N GLY A 61 -9.29 2.97 -10.18
CA GLY A 61 -10.56 3.72 -10.14
C GLY A 61 -11.13 4.10 -11.50
N LEU A 62 -10.27 4.22 -12.54
CA LEU A 62 -10.70 4.57 -13.90
C LEU A 62 -11.15 3.36 -14.72
N ALA A 63 -10.89 2.15 -14.26
CA ALA A 63 -11.24 0.91 -14.93
C ALA A 63 -12.74 0.82 -15.27
N LYS A 64 -13.60 1.34 -14.41
CA LYS A 64 -15.06 1.37 -14.59
C LYS A 64 -15.54 2.05 -15.90
N TYR A 65 -14.73 2.98 -16.44
CA TYR A 65 -15.08 3.66 -17.68
C TYR A 65 -14.57 2.92 -18.93
N VAL A 66 -13.49 2.15 -18.78
CA VAL A 66 -12.77 1.48 -19.87
C VAL A 66 -13.29 0.06 -20.08
N ILE A 67 -13.48 -0.71 -19.01
CA ILE A 67 -13.90 -2.12 -19.06
C ILE A 67 -15.13 -2.37 -19.94
N PRO A 68 -16.21 -1.55 -19.86
CA PRO A 68 -17.40 -1.78 -20.68
C PRO A 68 -17.17 -1.64 -22.20
N LEU A 69 -16.02 -1.05 -22.59
CA LEU A 69 -15.66 -0.82 -23.99
C LEU A 69 -14.66 -1.85 -24.52
N CYS A 70 -14.07 -2.66 -23.65
CA CYS A 70 -13.15 -3.71 -24.04
C CYS A 70 -13.91 -4.91 -24.61
N ARG A 71 -13.31 -5.59 -25.57
CA ARG A 71 -13.82 -6.79 -26.23
C ARG A 71 -13.35 -8.07 -25.54
N HIS A 72 -12.15 -8.05 -24.98
CA HIS A 72 -11.62 -9.19 -24.22
C HIS A 72 -12.29 -9.32 -22.87
N PRO A 73 -12.51 -10.54 -22.39
CA PRO A 73 -13.03 -10.78 -21.04
C PRO A 73 -12.03 -10.31 -19.98
N LEU A 74 -12.46 -9.44 -19.09
CA LEU A 74 -11.65 -8.84 -18.04
C LEU A 74 -12.23 -9.16 -16.67
N THR A 75 -11.37 -9.48 -15.71
CA THR A 75 -11.75 -9.61 -14.30
C THR A 75 -11.37 -8.34 -13.56
N TYR A 76 -12.36 -7.63 -13.02
CA TYR A 76 -12.10 -6.41 -12.25
C TYR A 76 -11.93 -6.74 -10.76
N ASP A 77 -10.75 -6.40 -10.21
CA ASP A 77 -10.47 -6.49 -8.78
C ASP A 77 -10.04 -5.13 -8.24
N PRO A 78 -10.96 -4.37 -7.61
CA PRO A 78 -10.64 -3.05 -7.06
C PRO A 78 -9.66 -3.09 -5.89
N GLU A 79 -9.54 -4.23 -5.23
CA GLU A 79 -8.73 -4.41 -4.02
C GLU A 79 -7.39 -5.11 -4.28
N LEU A 80 -7.04 -5.36 -5.53
CA LEU A 80 -5.83 -6.11 -5.89
C LEU A 80 -4.56 -5.55 -5.22
N LEU A 81 -4.42 -4.22 -5.18
CA LEU A 81 -3.28 -3.56 -4.55
C LEU A 81 -3.27 -3.82 -3.03
N LEU A 82 -4.42 -3.70 -2.38
CA LEU A 82 -4.53 -3.92 -0.93
C LEU A 82 -4.30 -5.39 -0.57
N LYS A 83 -4.80 -6.32 -1.38
CA LYS A 83 -4.51 -7.76 -1.25
C LYS A 83 -3.01 -8.04 -1.39
N GLY A 84 -2.37 -7.43 -2.37
CA GLY A 84 -0.91 -7.53 -2.56
C GLY A 84 -0.12 -7.00 -1.37
N LEU A 85 -0.49 -5.84 -0.83
CA LEU A 85 0.13 -5.26 0.36
C LEU A 85 -0.06 -6.14 1.61
N ALA A 86 -1.27 -6.66 1.81
CA ALA A 86 -1.55 -7.57 2.92
C ALA A 86 -0.70 -8.85 2.83
N LEU A 87 -0.55 -9.40 1.63
CA LEU A 87 0.30 -10.57 1.40
C LEU A 87 1.78 -10.27 1.67
N LEU A 88 2.28 -9.13 1.18
CA LEU A 88 3.65 -8.69 1.45
C LEU A 88 3.89 -8.48 2.95
N TYR A 89 2.94 -7.88 3.66
CA TYR A 89 3.02 -7.74 5.11
C TYR A 89 3.11 -9.10 5.80
N GLN A 90 2.26 -10.05 5.44
CA GLN A 90 2.28 -11.40 6.01
C GLN A 90 3.61 -12.13 5.76
N LEU A 91 4.19 -11.97 4.58
CA LEU A 91 5.48 -12.58 4.21
C LEU A 91 6.66 -11.96 4.96
N ASN A 92 6.61 -10.66 5.24
CA ASN A 92 7.68 -9.90 5.88
C ASN A 92 7.44 -9.62 7.36
N ALA A 93 6.28 -9.98 7.91
CA ALA A 93 5.99 -9.79 9.32
C ALA A 93 7.02 -10.54 10.19
N PRO A 94 7.66 -9.89 11.16
CA PRO A 94 8.64 -10.53 12.02
C PRO A 94 7.99 -11.71 12.76
N GLN A 95 8.67 -12.84 12.78
CA GLN A 95 8.21 -14.09 13.41
C GLN A 95 7.85 -13.91 14.91
N HIS A 96 8.27 -12.81 15.51
CA HIS A 96 8.07 -12.52 16.94
C HIS A 96 6.61 -12.25 17.31
N GLU A 97 5.79 -11.73 16.41
CA GLU A 97 4.38 -11.44 16.74
C GLU A 97 3.51 -12.70 16.79
N ARG A 98 3.85 -13.72 16.01
CA ARG A 98 3.11 -15.00 16.01
C ARG A 98 3.25 -15.80 17.30
N HIS A 99 4.32 -15.58 18.07
CA HIS A 99 4.52 -16.24 19.38
C HIS A 99 3.83 -15.52 20.54
N HIS A 100 3.45 -14.25 20.40
CA HIS A 100 2.81 -13.52 21.50
C HIS A 100 1.32 -13.86 21.62
N GLU A 101 0.62 -14.14 20.55
CA GLU A 101 -0.79 -14.54 20.59
C GLU A 101 -0.97 -15.93 21.20
N LEU A 102 -0.06 -16.86 20.91
CA LEU A 102 -0.12 -18.23 21.48
C LEU A 102 0.26 -18.29 22.97
N ARG A 103 1.00 -17.26 23.48
CA ARG A 103 1.34 -17.19 24.90
C ARG A 103 0.26 -16.54 25.76
N SER A 104 -0.53 -15.62 25.22
CA SER A 104 -1.57 -14.92 25.97
C SER A 104 -2.75 -15.82 26.37
N ASP A 105 -3.04 -16.85 25.59
CA ASP A 105 -4.12 -17.81 25.91
C ASP A 105 -3.70 -18.92 26.88
N GLY A 106 -2.41 -19.23 26.96
CA GLY A 106 -1.87 -20.23 27.91
C GLY A 106 -1.69 -19.69 29.35
N GLU A 107 -1.49 -18.40 29.51
CA GLU A 107 -1.16 -17.79 30.82
C GLU A 107 -2.39 -17.43 31.65
N ARG A 108 -3.57 -17.37 31.04
CA ARG A 108 -4.85 -17.09 31.76
C ARG A 108 -5.39 -18.25 32.57
N ARG A 109 -4.78 -19.44 32.54
CA ARG A 109 -5.28 -20.64 33.24
C ARG A 109 -4.42 -21.17 34.39
N ARG A 110 -3.42 -20.45 34.88
CA ARG A 110 -2.68 -20.88 36.07
C ARG A 110 -3.25 -20.20 37.30
N PRO A 111 -3.83 -20.95 38.28
CA PRO A 111 -4.26 -20.39 39.57
C PRO A 111 -3.01 -19.91 40.33
N ARG A 112 -3.07 -18.70 40.86
CA ARG A 112 -2.02 -18.16 41.74
C ARG A 112 -1.86 -19.02 42.95
N PRO A 113 -0.66 -19.48 43.34
CA PRO A 113 -0.44 -20.12 44.59
C PRO A 113 -0.66 -19.14 45.76
N ALA A 114 -1.51 -19.52 46.71
CA ALA A 114 -1.81 -18.76 47.89
C ALA A 114 -0.60 -18.73 48.83
N GLY A 115 -0.24 -17.53 49.26
CA GLY A 115 0.40 -17.27 50.52
C GLY A 115 1.89 -17.57 50.68
N ARG A 116 2.73 -16.54 50.52
CA ARG A 116 3.89 -16.34 51.39
C ARG A 116 3.91 -14.89 51.87
N ARG A 117 3.88 -14.75 53.21
CA ARG A 117 3.97 -13.47 53.93
C ARG A 117 5.31 -12.77 53.66
N PRO A 118 5.36 -11.43 53.64
CA PRO A 118 6.61 -10.70 53.49
C PRO A 118 7.45 -10.81 54.77
N TYR A 119 8.69 -11.24 54.60
CA TYR A 119 9.73 -11.18 55.63
C TYR A 119 10.24 -9.74 55.66
N ASN A 120 9.94 -9.08 56.81
CA ASN A 120 10.44 -7.76 57.13
C ASN A 120 11.84 -7.89 57.73
N ASN A 121 12.86 -7.41 57.10
CA ASN A 121 14.14 -7.18 57.76
C ASN A 121 14.67 -5.78 57.36
N GLY A 122 14.65 -4.94 58.40
CA GLY A 122 15.16 -3.59 58.33
C GLY A 122 16.66 -3.51 58.28
N SER A 123 17.07 -2.35 57.89
CA SER A 123 18.34 -1.65 58.18
C SER A 123 19.03 -1.10 56.92
N SER A 124 18.98 0.20 56.83
CA SER A 124 19.86 1.06 56.05
C SER A 124 21.33 0.90 56.46
N PRO A 125 22.31 1.30 55.65
CA PRO A 125 22.74 2.69 55.75
C PRO A 125 23.16 3.39 54.43
N ARG A 126 23.10 4.69 54.51
CA ARG A 126 23.56 5.73 53.59
C ARG A 126 25.01 5.56 53.14
N ARG A 127 25.32 5.80 51.87
CA ARG A 127 26.60 6.35 51.39
C ARG A 127 26.38 7.20 50.11
N ARG A 128 26.52 8.46 50.29
CA ARG A 128 27.47 9.49 49.76
C ARG A 128 27.70 9.49 48.27
N SER A 129 27.30 10.63 47.75
CA SER A 129 27.73 11.37 46.54
C SER A 129 29.13 11.12 46.04
N HIS A 130 29.28 10.93 44.74
CA HIS A 130 30.47 11.40 44.04
C HIS A 130 30.06 12.06 42.70
N ASN A 131 30.27 13.34 42.74
CA ASN A 131 30.26 14.32 41.69
C ASN A 131 31.45 14.03 40.76
N ASN A 132 31.26 13.79 39.47
CA ASN A 132 32.37 13.83 38.53
C ASN A 132 31.92 14.59 37.26
N ARG A 133 32.28 15.87 37.32
CA ARG A 133 32.29 16.78 36.18
C ARG A 133 33.44 16.35 35.26
N ARG A 134 33.19 16.23 33.98
CA ARG A 134 34.19 16.27 32.91
C ARG A 134 33.92 17.43 31.97
N PRO A 135 34.98 18.10 31.51
CA PRO A 135 34.94 19.41 30.89
C PRO A 135 34.65 19.36 29.39
N ARG A 136 34.16 20.49 28.90
CA ARG A 136 34.05 20.87 27.50
C ARG A 136 35.41 20.93 26.86
N ARG A 137 35.55 20.52 25.62
CA ARG A 137 36.59 20.93 24.68
C ARG A 137 35.91 21.70 23.55
N ASP A 138 36.15 22.99 23.62
CA ASP A 138 36.17 23.90 22.48
C ASP A 138 37.49 23.70 21.77
N ASP A 139 37.52 23.85 20.46
CA ASP A 139 38.62 24.33 19.60
C ASP A 139 38.14 24.11 18.15
N GLU A 140 37.76 25.19 17.45
CA GLU A 140 38.57 26.06 16.57
C GLU A 140 39.08 25.28 15.34
N ALA A 141 38.55 25.60 14.21
CA ALA A 141 38.82 26.72 13.30
C ALA A 141 39.72 26.31 12.10
N LYS A 142 39.35 26.82 10.97
CA LYS A 142 40.11 27.30 9.81
C LYS A 142 40.38 26.38 8.63
N ALA A 143 39.77 26.81 7.55
CA ALA A 143 40.41 27.24 6.28
C ALA A 143 40.82 26.14 5.26
N GLY A 144 40.33 26.33 4.07
CA GLY A 144 40.69 25.73 2.80
C GLY A 144 39.57 25.89 1.83
#